data_b3007ce4bbfdd98acf0107f46f113a93
#
_entry.id   b3007ce4bbfdd98acf0107f46f113a93
#
_cell.length_a   1.000
_cell.length_b   1.000
_cell.length_c   1.000
_cell.angle_alpha   90.00
_cell.angle_beta   90.00
_cell.angle_gamma   90.00
#
_symmetry.space_group_name_H-M   'P 1'
#
loop_
_entity.id
_entity.type
_entity.pdbx_description
1 polymer ?
#
loop_
_entity_poly.entity_id
_entity_poly.type
_entity_poly.pdbx_seq_one_letter_code
_entity_poly.pdbx_strand_id
1 'polypeptide(L)'
;MERLDKRLANTGKWSRKEARELIRAGRAAVDGQVCRAPEAKVDEGTAVTVDGAPAGAGGPVYLMLNKPAGVVSSTDEPGQPTVLDLLGEELRGLGIFPAGRLDKDTEGLLLLTNDGALAHRLLSPKRHVDKVYYLEVDGVLDQADVEAVRAGVVLGDGYTCLPGELEPLGGGRARIAIHEGKYHQVKRMMAARGKPVTYLERVRFGPLELDRALPRGAYRRLNDEELKGIFSQ
;
A
#
# COMPACT_ATOMS: atom_id res chain seq x y z
N MET A 1 9.47 -14.07 16.38
CA MET A 1 9.53 -13.06 17.48
C MET A 1 9.14 -11.67 17.00
N GLU A 2 8.15 -11.03 17.60
CA GLU A 2 7.76 -9.63 17.38
C GLU A 2 7.75 -8.84 18.70
N ARG A 3 7.72 -7.51 18.62
CA ARG A 3 7.64 -6.65 19.81
C ARG A 3 6.23 -6.71 20.41
N LEU A 4 6.13 -6.68 21.75
CA LEU A 4 4.86 -6.71 22.46
C LEU A 4 3.94 -5.53 22.10
N ASP A 5 4.49 -4.31 21.96
CA ASP A 5 3.70 -3.14 21.51
C ASP A 5 3.12 -3.34 20.10
N LYS A 6 3.86 -4.01 19.21
CA LYS A 6 3.39 -4.36 17.87
C LYS A 6 2.31 -5.46 17.93
N ARG A 7 2.55 -6.50 18.74
CA ARG A 7 1.59 -7.61 18.92
C ARG A 7 0.22 -7.10 19.37
N LEU A 8 0.21 -6.22 20.40
CA LEU A 8 -1.04 -5.62 20.89
C LEU A 8 -1.71 -4.74 19.83
N ALA A 9 -0.96 -3.90 19.13
CA ALA A 9 -1.51 -3.08 18.07
C ALA A 9 -2.11 -3.93 16.93
N ASN A 10 -1.48 -5.05 16.58
CA ASN A 10 -1.97 -5.97 15.55
C ASN A 10 -3.28 -6.67 15.94
N THR A 11 -3.71 -6.61 17.22
CA THR A 11 -5.03 -7.12 17.62
C THR A 11 -6.17 -6.20 17.17
N GLY A 12 -5.86 -4.96 16.81
CA GLY A 12 -6.82 -3.96 16.40
C GLY A 12 -7.59 -3.28 17.51
N LYS A 13 -7.36 -3.67 18.76
CA LYS A 13 -8.01 -3.06 19.93
C LYS A 13 -7.34 -1.78 20.39
N TRP A 14 -6.07 -1.60 20.07
CA TRP A 14 -5.25 -0.48 20.52
C TRP A 14 -4.34 0.03 19.41
N SER A 15 -4.17 1.33 19.33
CA SER A 15 -3.08 1.92 18.53
C SER A 15 -1.72 1.55 19.13
N ARG A 16 -0.66 1.69 18.37
CA ARG A 16 0.70 1.41 18.88
C ARG A 16 1.11 2.31 20.05
N LYS A 17 0.55 3.53 20.12
CA LYS A 17 0.76 4.46 21.24
C LYS A 17 0.04 3.94 22.48
N GLU A 18 -1.23 3.64 22.39
CA GLU A 18 -2.04 3.08 23.48
C GLU A 18 -1.45 1.74 23.98
N ALA A 19 -1.03 0.86 23.09
CA ALA A 19 -0.37 -0.39 23.46
C ALA A 19 0.89 -0.14 24.31
N ARG A 20 1.71 0.83 23.96
CA ARG A 20 2.89 1.21 24.77
C ARG A 20 2.49 1.75 26.12
N GLU A 21 1.46 2.58 26.22
CA GLU A 21 0.95 3.13 27.47
C GLU A 21 0.39 2.03 28.37
N LEU A 22 -0.40 1.09 27.84
CA LEU A 22 -0.92 -0.06 28.56
C LEU A 22 0.20 -0.95 29.12
N ILE A 23 1.23 -1.25 28.29
CA ILE A 23 2.36 -2.07 28.72
C ILE A 23 3.12 -1.37 29.85
N ARG A 24 3.48 -0.10 29.70
CA ARG A 24 4.19 0.69 30.73
C ARG A 24 3.38 0.80 32.03
N ALA A 25 2.07 0.90 31.93
CA ALA A 25 1.17 0.91 33.09
C ALA A 25 1.10 -0.47 33.79
N GLY A 26 1.68 -1.54 33.20
CA GLY A 26 1.66 -2.90 33.77
C GLY A 26 0.32 -3.60 33.61
N ARG A 27 -0.49 -3.19 32.66
CA ARG A 27 -1.79 -3.80 32.31
C ARG A 27 -1.65 -4.98 31.37
N ALA A 28 -0.46 -5.15 30.74
CA ALA A 28 -0.16 -6.28 29.86
C ALA A 28 0.62 -7.36 30.60
N ALA A 29 0.27 -8.62 30.37
CA ALA A 29 1.03 -9.77 30.85
C ALA A 29 1.38 -10.71 29.69
N VAL A 30 2.56 -11.33 29.79
CA VAL A 30 3.12 -12.30 28.84
C VAL A 30 3.29 -13.61 29.61
N ASP A 31 2.63 -14.67 29.15
CA ASP A 31 2.60 -15.98 29.83
C ASP A 31 2.26 -15.86 31.33
N GLY A 32 1.30 -14.98 31.64
CA GLY A 32 0.83 -14.73 33.00
C GLY A 32 1.69 -13.78 33.83
N GLN A 33 2.85 -13.34 33.35
CA GLN A 33 3.73 -12.39 34.05
C GLN A 33 3.56 -10.97 33.51
N VAL A 34 3.36 -9.99 34.40
CA VAL A 34 3.24 -8.58 34.03
C VAL A 34 4.50 -8.10 33.32
N CYS A 35 4.33 -7.60 32.09
CA CYS A 35 5.40 -7.02 31.29
C CYS A 35 5.20 -5.50 31.19
N ARG A 36 6.27 -4.73 31.49
CA ARG A 36 6.27 -3.24 31.39
C ARG A 36 7.17 -2.71 30.28
N ALA A 37 7.79 -3.61 29.50
CA ALA A 37 8.70 -3.28 28.41
C ALA A 37 7.97 -3.40 27.05
N PRO A 38 7.60 -2.30 26.39
CA PRO A 38 6.92 -2.35 25.09
C PRO A 38 7.72 -3.03 23.99
N GLU A 39 9.04 -3.03 24.13
CA GLU A 39 10.00 -3.66 23.20
C GLU A 39 10.22 -5.15 23.47
N ALA A 40 9.67 -5.72 24.56
CA ALA A 40 9.78 -7.15 24.85
C ALA A 40 9.40 -7.98 23.62
N LYS A 41 10.17 -9.04 23.38
CA LYS A 41 9.95 -9.94 22.25
C LYS A 41 9.02 -11.06 22.67
N VAL A 42 7.99 -11.29 21.86
CA VAL A 42 7.01 -12.37 22.02
C VAL A 42 6.93 -13.20 20.75
N ASP A 43 6.76 -14.49 20.90
CA ASP A 43 6.56 -15.42 19.79
C ASP A 43 5.07 -15.57 19.46
N GLU A 44 4.76 -16.19 18.34
CA GLU A 44 3.38 -16.36 17.85
C GLU A 44 2.50 -17.13 18.84
N GLY A 45 3.05 -18.15 19.52
CA GLY A 45 2.37 -18.95 20.52
C GLY A 45 2.31 -18.35 21.93
N THR A 46 2.98 -17.21 22.17
CA THR A 46 3.03 -16.59 23.50
C THR A 46 1.65 -16.05 23.90
N ALA A 47 1.17 -16.42 25.08
CA ALA A 47 -0.08 -15.92 25.63
C ALA A 47 0.08 -14.47 26.10
N VAL A 48 -0.64 -13.55 25.48
CA VAL A 48 -0.65 -12.14 25.88
C VAL A 48 -2.03 -11.76 26.39
N THR A 49 -2.07 -11.17 27.57
CA THR A 49 -3.32 -10.64 28.17
C THR A 49 -3.19 -9.15 28.46
N VAL A 50 -4.32 -8.46 28.47
CA VAL A 50 -4.44 -7.08 28.94
C VAL A 50 -5.59 -7.04 29.95
N ASP A 51 -5.31 -6.51 31.14
CA ASP A 51 -6.24 -6.51 32.29
C ASP A 51 -6.80 -7.91 32.61
N GLY A 52 -5.97 -8.94 32.44
CA GLY A 52 -6.35 -10.33 32.69
C GLY A 52 -7.15 -11.00 31.57
N ALA A 53 -7.64 -10.26 30.59
CA ALA A 53 -8.34 -10.79 29.42
C ALA A 53 -7.36 -11.09 28.26
N PRO A 54 -7.54 -12.17 27.48
CA PRO A 54 -6.74 -12.42 26.29
C PRO A 54 -6.75 -11.23 25.33
N ALA A 55 -5.58 -10.78 24.94
CA ALA A 55 -5.45 -9.67 24.00
C ALA A 55 -6.04 -9.97 22.62
N GLY A 56 -6.17 -11.26 22.29
CA GLY A 56 -6.61 -11.76 21.00
C GLY A 56 -5.43 -12.08 20.07
N ALA A 57 -5.67 -12.97 19.13
CA ALA A 57 -4.72 -13.29 18.07
C ALA A 57 -4.88 -12.28 16.94
N GLY A 58 -4.14 -11.17 16.98
CA GLY A 58 -4.01 -10.31 15.82
C GLY A 58 -3.00 -10.91 14.85
N GLY A 59 -3.45 -11.29 13.66
CA GLY A 59 -2.56 -11.72 12.58
C GLY A 59 -2.31 -10.60 11.57
N PRO A 60 -1.32 -10.77 10.68
CA PRO A 60 -1.13 -9.87 9.59
C PRO A 60 -2.33 -9.90 8.63
N VAL A 61 -2.73 -8.72 8.18
CA VAL A 61 -3.83 -8.53 7.22
C VAL A 61 -3.25 -8.06 5.90
N TYR A 62 -3.70 -8.67 4.81
CA TYR A 62 -3.28 -8.33 3.45
C TYR A 62 -4.53 -8.23 2.58
N LEU A 63 -4.85 -7.03 2.13
CA LEU A 63 -6.04 -6.76 1.33
C LEU A 63 -5.66 -6.13 0.00
N MET A 64 -6.25 -6.61 -1.07
CA MET A 64 -6.32 -5.91 -2.34
C MET A 64 -7.55 -5.00 -2.31
N LEU A 65 -7.34 -3.70 -2.44
CA LEU A 65 -8.40 -2.72 -2.66
C LEU A 65 -8.37 -2.30 -4.12
N ASN A 66 -9.53 -2.30 -4.78
CA ASN A 66 -9.72 -1.60 -6.04
C ASN A 66 -10.12 -0.15 -5.72
N LYS A 67 -9.10 0.69 -5.52
CA LYS A 67 -9.30 2.08 -5.07
C LYS A 67 -10.10 2.89 -6.08
N PRO A 68 -11.20 3.54 -5.69
CA PRO A 68 -11.91 4.49 -6.53
C PRO A 68 -11.21 5.86 -6.56
N ALA A 69 -11.55 6.70 -7.52
CA ALA A 69 -11.22 8.12 -7.47
C ALA A 69 -11.95 8.80 -6.29
N GLY A 70 -11.42 9.94 -5.84
CA GLY A 70 -12.04 10.77 -4.81
C GLY A 70 -11.63 10.46 -3.38
N VAL A 71 -10.96 9.33 -3.10
CA VAL A 71 -10.45 8.98 -1.76
C VAL A 71 -8.94 9.07 -1.71
N VAL A 72 -8.37 9.49 -0.58
CA VAL A 72 -6.92 9.61 -0.38
C VAL A 72 -6.32 8.33 0.17
N SER A 73 -5.08 8.01 -0.25
CA SER A 73 -4.30 6.88 0.27
C SER A 73 -3.62 7.27 1.58
N SER A 74 -4.43 7.47 2.62
CA SER A 74 -3.99 7.83 3.97
C SER A 74 -4.76 7.00 5.00
N THR A 75 -4.25 6.96 6.22
CA THR A 75 -4.95 6.37 7.38
C THR A 75 -5.89 7.36 8.03
N ASP A 76 -5.62 8.65 7.86
CA ASP A 76 -6.42 9.77 8.37
C ASP A 76 -6.09 11.02 7.55
N GLU A 77 -7.11 11.76 7.13
CA GLU A 77 -6.94 13.02 6.38
C GLU A 77 -8.10 13.96 6.73
N PRO A 78 -7.87 15.04 7.46
CA PRO A 78 -8.94 15.94 7.90
C PRO A 78 -9.80 16.44 6.73
N GLY A 79 -11.12 16.19 6.81
CA GLY A 79 -12.09 16.68 5.82
C GLY A 79 -12.08 15.95 4.47
N GLN A 80 -11.37 14.85 4.36
CA GLN A 80 -11.35 14.05 3.13
C GLN A 80 -11.56 12.55 3.42
N PRO A 81 -12.33 11.84 2.58
CA PRO A 81 -12.46 10.40 2.71
C PRO A 81 -11.13 9.70 2.39
N THR A 82 -10.81 8.70 3.19
CA THR A 82 -9.61 7.89 3.05
C THR A 82 -9.92 6.48 2.55
N VAL A 83 -8.90 5.75 2.15
CA VAL A 83 -9.04 4.34 1.76
C VAL A 83 -9.46 3.44 2.94
N LEU A 84 -9.27 3.88 4.19
CA LEU A 84 -9.72 3.12 5.36
C LEU A 84 -11.23 3.28 5.62
N ASP A 85 -11.85 4.36 5.17
CA ASP A 85 -13.30 4.56 5.27
C ASP A 85 -14.09 3.57 4.40
N LEU A 86 -13.41 2.94 3.43
CA LEU A 86 -13.99 1.89 2.58
C LEU A 86 -14.02 0.51 3.25
N LEU A 87 -13.32 0.35 4.39
CA LEU A 87 -13.21 -0.94 5.07
C LEU A 87 -14.38 -1.16 6.04
N GLY A 88 -14.82 -2.40 6.12
CA GLY A 88 -15.83 -2.85 7.09
C GLY A 88 -15.37 -2.65 8.54
N GLU A 89 -16.34 -2.63 9.45
CA GLU A 89 -16.08 -2.39 10.88
C GLU A 89 -15.17 -3.46 11.50
N GLU A 90 -15.23 -4.68 11.00
CA GLU A 90 -14.42 -5.83 11.46
C GLU A 90 -12.92 -5.64 11.22
N LEU A 91 -12.55 -4.73 10.30
CA LEU A 91 -11.16 -4.39 9.98
C LEU A 91 -10.70 -3.08 10.66
N ARG A 92 -11.63 -2.33 11.23
CA ARG A 92 -11.30 -1.09 11.96
C ARG A 92 -10.49 -1.42 13.21
N GLY A 93 -9.50 -0.61 13.47
CA GLY A 93 -8.62 -0.81 14.62
C GLY A 93 -7.52 -1.87 14.43
N LEU A 94 -7.50 -2.65 13.33
CA LEU A 94 -6.42 -3.61 13.05
C LEU A 94 -5.09 -2.95 12.66
N GLY A 95 -4.99 -1.63 12.75
CA GLY A 95 -3.77 -0.90 12.40
C GLY A 95 -3.41 -1.01 10.92
N ILE A 96 -4.41 -1.19 10.05
CA ILE A 96 -4.24 -1.29 8.60
C ILE A 96 -3.85 0.07 8.04
N PHE A 97 -2.96 0.06 7.07
CA PHE A 97 -2.52 1.24 6.32
C PHE A 97 -2.21 0.86 4.87
N PRO A 98 -2.22 1.81 3.94
CA PRO A 98 -1.88 1.55 2.55
C PRO A 98 -0.37 1.30 2.38
N ALA A 99 0.00 0.19 1.74
CA ALA A 99 1.35 -0.09 1.30
C ALA A 99 1.65 0.69 0.01
N GLY A 100 2.07 1.92 0.15
CA GLY A 100 2.23 2.90 -0.91
C GLY A 100 1.00 3.78 -1.10
N ARG A 101 1.10 4.69 -2.07
CA ARG A 101 0.06 5.68 -2.31
C ARG A 101 -0.33 5.70 -3.78
N LEU A 102 -1.60 5.94 -4.03
CA LEU A 102 -2.16 6.42 -5.28
C LEU A 102 -2.71 7.82 -5.04
N ASP A 103 -2.63 8.67 -6.04
CA ASP A 103 -3.21 10.01 -5.98
C ASP A 103 -4.73 9.92 -5.75
N LYS A 104 -5.35 11.00 -5.29
CA LYS A 104 -6.78 11.05 -4.99
C LYS A 104 -7.65 10.65 -6.20
N ASP A 105 -7.26 11.08 -7.38
CA ASP A 105 -7.94 10.81 -8.65
C ASP A 105 -7.42 9.57 -9.40
N THR A 106 -6.35 8.94 -8.92
CA THR A 106 -5.83 7.68 -9.48
C THR A 106 -6.56 6.49 -8.89
N GLU A 107 -6.92 5.54 -9.72
CA GLU A 107 -7.71 4.36 -9.38
C GLU A 107 -6.88 3.07 -9.37
N GLY A 108 -7.52 1.96 -9.00
CA GLY A 108 -7.03 0.61 -9.18
C GLY A 108 -6.37 0.01 -7.97
N LEU A 109 -5.44 -0.92 -8.19
CA LEU A 109 -4.86 -1.78 -7.18
C LEU A 109 -4.10 -0.99 -6.11
N LEU A 110 -4.57 -1.10 -4.87
CA LEU A 110 -3.86 -0.64 -3.67
C LEU A 110 -3.79 -1.78 -2.65
N LEU A 111 -2.59 -2.11 -2.23
CA LEU A 111 -2.38 -3.07 -1.13
C LEU A 111 -2.58 -2.36 0.20
N LEU A 112 -3.44 -2.91 1.06
CA LEU A 112 -3.62 -2.47 2.44
C LEU A 112 -3.14 -3.56 3.38
N THR A 113 -2.42 -3.20 4.44
CA THR A 113 -1.85 -4.17 5.38
C THR A 113 -1.54 -3.53 6.73
N ASN A 114 -1.42 -4.33 7.78
CA ASN A 114 -0.83 -3.96 9.07
C ASN A 114 0.61 -4.48 9.24
N ASP A 115 1.18 -5.13 8.21
CA ASP A 115 2.56 -5.59 8.19
C ASP A 115 3.50 -4.50 7.65
N GLY A 116 4.04 -3.70 8.58
CA GLY A 116 4.99 -2.63 8.24
C GLY A 116 6.32 -3.13 7.65
N ALA A 117 6.75 -4.36 7.98
CA ALA A 117 7.98 -4.92 7.45
C ALA A 117 7.82 -5.28 5.97
N LEU A 118 6.69 -5.92 5.62
CA LEU A 118 6.36 -6.20 4.22
C LEU A 118 6.19 -4.92 3.42
N ALA A 119 5.39 -3.96 3.94
CA ALA A 119 5.18 -2.69 3.25
C ALA A 119 6.49 -1.94 2.98
N HIS A 120 7.38 -1.85 3.98
CA HIS A 120 8.71 -1.24 3.82
C HIS A 120 9.53 -1.95 2.75
N ARG A 121 9.49 -3.29 2.70
CA ARG A 121 10.21 -4.09 1.69
C ARG A 121 9.69 -3.80 0.28
N LEU A 122 8.37 -3.82 0.08
CA LEU A 122 7.73 -3.58 -1.22
C LEU A 122 7.90 -2.14 -1.73
N LEU A 123 8.01 -1.17 -0.81
CA LEU A 123 8.14 0.24 -1.16
C LEU A 123 9.60 0.72 -1.25
N SER A 124 10.55 -0.11 -0.84
CA SER A 124 11.97 0.25 -0.86
C SER A 124 12.44 0.55 -2.29
N PRO A 125 13.02 1.74 -2.54
CA PRO A 125 13.55 2.07 -3.87
C PRO A 125 14.60 1.07 -4.38
N LYS A 126 15.31 0.40 -3.45
CA LYS A 126 16.34 -0.59 -3.77
C LYS A 126 15.76 -1.90 -4.36
N ARG A 127 14.47 -2.15 -4.19
CA ARG A 127 13.81 -3.37 -4.66
C ARG A 127 13.22 -3.22 -6.06
N HIS A 128 13.08 -1.99 -6.55
CA HIS A 128 12.57 -1.70 -7.90
C HIS A 128 11.25 -2.43 -8.23
N VAL A 129 10.35 -2.54 -7.23
CA VAL A 129 9.08 -3.23 -7.41
C VAL A 129 8.25 -2.54 -8.48
N ASP A 130 7.94 -3.27 -9.54
CA ASP A 130 7.21 -2.79 -10.70
C ASP A 130 5.82 -2.29 -10.36
N LYS A 131 5.44 -1.20 -10.99
CA LYS A 131 4.10 -0.64 -10.95
C LYS A 131 3.64 -0.45 -12.38
N VAL A 132 2.60 -1.17 -12.77
CA VAL A 132 2.03 -1.04 -14.11
C VAL A 132 0.71 -0.29 -14.00
N TYR A 133 0.59 0.73 -14.85
CA TYR A 133 -0.61 1.54 -14.97
C TYR A 133 -1.20 1.43 -16.36
N TYR A 134 -2.52 1.35 -16.43
CA TYR A 134 -3.27 1.73 -17.60
C TYR A 134 -3.50 3.24 -17.53
N LEU A 135 -3.32 3.93 -18.64
CA LEU A 135 -3.53 5.38 -18.74
C LEU A 135 -4.23 5.78 -20.02
N GLU A 136 -4.93 6.90 -19.96
CA GLU A 136 -5.42 7.64 -21.10
C GLU A 136 -4.83 9.05 -21.07
N VAL A 137 -4.47 9.56 -22.22
CA VAL A 137 -3.89 10.91 -22.38
C VAL A 137 -4.69 11.73 -23.38
N ASP A 138 -4.62 13.05 -23.23
CA ASP A 138 -5.04 13.98 -24.27
C ASP A 138 -3.95 14.02 -25.35
N GLY A 139 -4.24 13.38 -26.49
CA GLY A 139 -3.32 13.25 -27.62
C GLY A 139 -3.11 11.81 -28.06
N VAL A 140 -2.13 11.62 -28.93
CA VAL A 140 -1.74 10.33 -29.49
C VAL A 140 -0.33 9.97 -29.01
N LEU A 141 -0.17 8.78 -28.46
CA LEU A 141 1.11 8.24 -28.07
C LEU A 141 1.79 7.60 -29.29
N ASP A 142 3.08 7.89 -29.46
CA ASP A 142 3.88 7.45 -30.60
C ASP A 142 5.20 6.79 -30.18
N GLN A 143 5.99 6.37 -31.16
CA GLN A 143 7.28 5.70 -30.91
C GLN A 143 8.27 6.61 -30.15
N ALA A 144 8.23 7.92 -30.36
CA ALA A 144 9.11 8.85 -29.65
C ALA A 144 8.77 8.93 -28.15
N ASP A 145 7.51 8.69 -27.77
CA ASP A 145 7.13 8.59 -26.35
C ASP A 145 7.63 7.28 -25.73
N VAL A 146 7.56 6.17 -26.46
CA VAL A 146 8.10 4.87 -26.03
C VAL A 146 9.60 4.99 -25.78
N GLU A 147 10.34 5.60 -26.69
CA GLU A 147 11.80 5.80 -26.58
C GLU A 147 12.15 6.75 -25.41
N ALA A 148 11.37 7.82 -25.22
CA ALA A 148 11.56 8.75 -24.12
C ALA A 148 11.35 8.07 -22.76
N VAL A 149 10.30 7.26 -22.61
CA VAL A 149 10.05 6.50 -21.36
C VAL A 149 11.15 5.48 -21.12
N ARG A 150 11.60 4.80 -22.16
CA ARG A 150 12.72 3.83 -22.07
C ARG A 150 14.05 4.50 -21.71
N ALA A 151 14.30 5.71 -22.16
CA ALA A 151 15.51 6.47 -21.83
C ALA A 151 15.45 7.12 -20.44
N GLY A 152 14.26 7.27 -19.87
CA GLY A 152 14.00 8.04 -18.65
C GLY A 152 13.60 9.48 -18.96
N VAL A 153 12.33 9.80 -18.72
CA VAL A 153 11.76 11.13 -18.98
C VAL A 153 12.31 12.14 -17.97
N VAL A 154 12.76 13.30 -18.47
CA VAL A 154 13.14 14.45 -17.63
C VAL A 154 11.86 15.21 -17.26
N LEU A 155 11.58 15.34 -15.97
CA LEU A 155 10.41 16.05 -15.45
C LEU A 155 10.66 17.56 -15.42
N GLY A 156 9.58 18.33 -15.29
CA GLY A 156 9.66 19.81 -15.30
C GLY A 156 10.52 20.44 -14.18
N ASP A 157 10.83 19.69 -13.12
CA ASP A 157 11.75 20.10 -12.04
C ASP A 157 13.20 19.64 -12.27
N GLY A 158 13.51 19.09 -13.45
CA GLY A 158 14.83 18.59 -13.83
C GLY A 158 15.15 17.18 -13.35
N TYR A 159 14.26 16.51 -12.63
CA TYR A 159 14.47 15.11 -12.22
C TYR A 159 14.37 14.19 -13.45
N THR A 160 15.38 13.34 -13.66
CA THR A 160 15.33 12.28 -14.67
C THR A 160 14.79 11.01 -14.04
N CYS A 161 13.63 10.54 -14.54
CA CYS A 161 13.01 9.29 -14.11
C CYS A 161 13.91 8.10 -14.45
N LEU A 162 13.79 7.02 -13.67
CA LEU A 162 14.37 5.75 -14.08
C LEU A 162 13.74 5.27 -15.40
N PRO A 163 14.48 4.54 -16.25
CA PRO A 163 13.94 3.87 -17.40
C PRO A 163 12.67 3.11 -17.10
N GLY A 164 11.68 3.18 -17.96
CA GLY A 164 10.42 2.48 -17.87
C GLY A 164 10.00 1.89 -19.21
N GLU A 165 8.83 1.31 -19.26
CA GLU A 165 8.25 0.72 -20.47
C GLU A 165 6.91 1.38 -20.77
N LEU A 166 6.68 1.77 -22.01
CA LEU A 166 5.41 2.30 -22.49
C LEU A 166 4.92 1.43 -23.66
N GLU A 167 3.71 0.90 -23.53
CA GLU A 167 3.03 0.10 -24.55
C GLU A 167 1.80 0.87 -25.01
N PRO A 168 1.84 1.58 -26.17
CA PRO A 168 0.66 2.20 -26.74
C PRO A 168 -0.40 1.19 -27.16
N LEU A 169 -1.66 1.45 -26.79
CA LEU A 169 -2.82 0.61 -27.13
C LEU A 169 -3.73 1.27 -28.20
N GLY A 170 -3.28 2.42 -28.72
CA GLY A 170 -4.03 3.22 -29.68
C GLY A 170 -5.05 4.18 -29.04
N GLY A 171 -5.42 5.23 -29.75
CA GLY A 171 -6.42 6.21 -29.31
C GLY A 171 -6.09 6.93 -28.00
N GLY A 172 -4.82 7.28 -27.78
CA GLY A 172 -4.37 7.95 -26.55
C GLY A 172 -4.27 7.04 -25.32
N ARG A 173 -4.46 5.72 -25.47
CA ARG A 173 -4.40 4.73 -24.40
C ARG A 173 -3.07 4.00 -24.40
N ALA A 174 -2.57 3.68 -23.20
CA ALA A 174 -1.34 2.89 -23.04
C ALA A 174 -1.30 2.12 -21.73
N ARG A 175 -0.34 1.19 -21.65
CA ARG A 175 0.20 0.69 -20.38
C ARG A 175 1.58 1.29 -20.17
N ILE A 176 1.87 1.68 -18.92
CA ILE A 176 3.21 2.12 -18.53
C ILE A 176 3.68 1.35 -17.31
N ALA A 177 4.91 0.81 -17.39
CA ALA A 177 5.58 0.19 -16.25
C ALA A 177 6.71 1.09 -15.75
N ILE A 178 6.71 1.35 -14.44
CA ILE A 178 7.74 2.14 -13.75
C ILE A 178 8.25 1.39 -12.51
N HIS A 179 9.52 1.65 -12.14
CA HIS A 179 10.23 0.96 -11.05
C HIS A 179 10.42 1.83 -9.80
N GLU A 180 9.88 3.03 -9.81
CA GLU A 180 9.93 4.01 -8.73
C GLU A 180 8.55 4.60 -8.45
N GLY A 181 8.44 5.56 -7.54
CA GLY A 181 7.14 6.16 -7.18
C GLY A 181 7.32 7.59 -6.69
N LYS A 182 7.73 8.50 -7.59
CA LYS A 182 7.78 9.93 -7.28
C LYS A 182 6.38 10.55 -7.28
N TYR A 183 6.27 11.70 -6.64
CA TYR A 183 5.02 12.46 -6.60
C TYR A 183 4.46 12.69 -8.00
N HIS A 184 3.24 12.23 -8.24
CA HIS A 184 2.50 12.30 -9.51
C HIS A 184 3.32 11.85 -10.73
N GLN A 185 4.18 10.84 -10.58
CA GLN A 185 5.24 10.51 -11.56
C GLN A 185 4.70 10.30 -12.97
N VAL A 186 3.75 9.38 -13.17
CA VAL A 186 3.23 9.05 -14.51
C VAL A 186 2.59 10.29 -15.14
N LYS A 187 1.80 11.06 -14.38
CA LYS A 187 1.18 12.29 -14.87
C LYS A 187 2.21 13.32 -15.31
N ARG A 188 3.27 13.49 -14.52
CA ARG A 188 4.36 14.43 -14.84
C ARG A 188 5.20 13.97 -16.02
N MET A 189 5.43 12.65 -16.16
CA MET A 189 6.12 12.08 -17.32
C MET A 189 5.36 12.38 -18.60
N MET A 190 4.05 12.11 -18.63
CA MET A 190 3.22 12.35 -19.82
C MET A 190 3.02 13.84 -20.09
N ALA A 191 2.88 14.67 -19.06
CA ALA A 191 2.84 16.12 -19.20
C ALA A 191 4.14 16.69 -19.82
N ALA A 192 5.31 16.19 -19.42
CA ALA A 192 6.60 16.53 -20.01
C ALA A 192 6.70 16.13 -21.50
N ARG A 193 5.90 15.16 -21.93
CA ARG A 193 5.73 14.78 -23.34
C ARG A 193 4.65 15.59 -24.07
N GLY A 194 4.02 16.57 -23.40
CA GLY A 194 2.93 17.35 -23.96
C GLY A 194 1.60 16.59 -24.10
N LYS A 195 1.45 15.49 -23.37
CA LYS A 195 0.30 14.56 -23.44
C LYS A 195 -0.27 14.35 -22.02
N PRO A 196 -1.01 15.32 -21.46
CA PRO A 196 -1.51 15.22 -20.09
C PRO A 196 -2.42 13.99 -19.90
N VAL A 197 -2.26 13.32 -18.76
CA VAL A 197 -3.06 12.16 -18.39
C VAL A 197 -4.46 12.60 -18.03
N THR A 198 -5.47 12.00 -18.65
CA THR A 198 -6.91 12.20 -18.39
C THR A 198 -7.49 11.09 -17.52
N TYR A 199 -6.90 9.89 -17.56
CA TYR A 199 -7.28 8.75 -16.71
C TYR A 199 -6.04 7.92 -16.32
N LEU A 200 -6.01 7.44 -15.07
CA LEU A 200 -4.89 6.63 -14.56
C LEU A 200 -5.40 5.55 -13.60
N GLU A 201 -5.08 4.30 -13.90
CA GLU A 201 -5.42 3.13 -13.09
C GLU A 201 -4.18 2.26 -12.86
N ARG A 202 -3.82 1.98 -11.61
CA ARG A 202 -2.79 0.98 -11.34
C ARG A 202 -3.37 -0.42 -11.48
N VAL A 203 -2.86 -1.18 -12.45
CA VAL A 203 -3.33 -2.53 -12.80
C VAL A 203 -2.44 -3.63 -12.22
N ARG A 204 -1.17 -3.31 -11.88
CA ARG A 204 -0.23 -4.26 -11.26
C ARG A 204 0.69 -3.56 -10.25
N PHE A 205 0.99 -4.26 -9.17
CA PHE A 205 1.97 -3.85 -8.17
C PHE A 205 2.82 -5.05 -7.77
N GLY A 206 4.06 -5.10 -8.26
CA GLY A 206 4.92 -6.27 -8.16
C GLY A 206 4.25 -7.50 -8.75
N PRO A 207 4.11 -8.59 -7.97
CA PRO A 207 3.45 -9.81 -8.41
C PRO A 207 1.92 -9.75 -8.38
N LEU A 208 1.35 -8.71 -7.77
CA LEU A 208 -0.11 -8.57 -7.66
C LEU A 208 -0.69 -7.95 -8.92
N GLU A 209 -1.68 -8.59 -9.51
CA GLU A 209 -2.51 -8.05 -10.57
C GLU A 209 -3.88 -7.63 -10.01
N LEU A 210 -4.42 -6.54 -10.54
CA LEU A 210 -5.76 -6.08 -10.16
C LEU A 210 -6.79 -7.12 -10.56
N ASP A 211 -7.53 -7.62 -9.58
CA ASP A 211 -8.66 -8.50 -9.81
C ASP A 211 -9.77 -7.73 -10.53
N ARG A 212 -10.00 -8.05 -11.81
CA ARG A 212 -10.99 -7.37 -12.64
C ARG A 212 -12.45 -7.65 -12.21
N ALA A 213 -12.68 -8.70 -11.43
CA ALA A 213 -13.98 -8.99 -10.85
C ALA A 213 -14.26 -8.18 -9.57
N LEU A 214 -13.23 -7.56 -8.99
CA LEU A 214 -13.36 -6.75 -7.78
C LEU A 214 -13.90 -5.35 -8.13
N PRO A 215 -15.12 -4.97 -7.73
CA PRO A 215 -15.69 -3.66 -8.05
C PRO A 215 -14.87 -2.49 -7.49
N ARG A 216 -15.04 -1.31 -8.06
CA ARG A 216 -14.46 -0.07 -7.51
C ARG A 216 -14.96 0.17 -6.08
N GLY A 217 -14.02 0.47 -5.19
CA GLY A 217 -14.30 0.68 -3.77
C GLY A 217 -14.36 -0.62 -2.96
N ALA A 218 -14.42 -1.77 -3.61
CA ALA A 218 -14.41 -3.06 -2.93
C ALA A 218 -12.98 -3.54 -2.63
N TYR A 219 -12.86 -4.37 -1.59
CA TYR A 219 -11.61 -5.02 -1.21
C TYR A 219 -11.84 -6.52 -0.98
N ARG A 220 -10.76 -7.29 -1.04
CA ARG A 220 -10.72 -8.69 -0.63
C ARG A 220 -9.38 -9.04 0.01
N ARG A 221 -9.35 -10.13 0.77
CA ARG A 221 -8.07 -10.69 1.21
C ARG A 221 -7.28 -11.22 0.02
N LEU A 222 -5.95 -11.14 0.13
CA LEU A 222 -5.08 -11.82 -0.81
C LEU A 222 -5.22 -13.33 -0.65
N ASN A 223 -5.17 -14.05 -1.76
CA ASN A 223 -5.11 -15.52 -1.76
C ASN A 223 -3.67 -16.02 -1.50
N ASP A 224 -3.52 -17.35 -1.35
CA ASP A 224 -2.23 -17.96 -1.00
C ASP A 224 -1.15 -17.76 -2.07
N GLU A 225 -1.53 -17.72 -3.35
CA GLU A 225 -0.58 -17.50 -4.46
C GLU A 225 -0.09 -16.04 -4.47
N GLU A 226 -0.99 -15.08 -4.28
CA GLU A 226 -0.67 -13.66 -4.14
C GLU A 226 0.23 -13.42 -2.93
N LEU A 227 -0.07 -14.07 -1.78
CA LEU A 227 0.77 -14.01 -0.59
C LEU A 227 2.16 -14.56 -0.85
N LYS A 228 2.28 -15.75 -1.45
CA LYS A 228 3.57 -16.32 -1.84
C LYS A 228 4.36 -15.36 -2.74
N GLY A 229 3.67 -14.76 -3.73
CA GLY A 229 4.27 -13.79 -4.64
C GLY A 229 4.87 -12.59 -3.92
N ILE A 230 4.12 -11.93 -3.04
CA ILE A 230 4.63 -10.74 -2.33
C ILE A 230 5.70 -11.05 -1.27
N PHE A 231 5.73 -12.26 -0.73
CA PHE A 231 6.76 -12.66 0.23
C PHE A 231 8.07 -13.06 -0.46
N SER A 232 8.03 -13.41 -1.73
CA SER A 232 9.21 -13.77 -2.53
C SER A 232 9.96 -12.56 -3.10
N GLN A 233 9.45 -11.33 -2.93
CA GLN A 233 10.04 -10.06 -3.42
C GLN A 233 11.22 -9.56 -2.59
#